data_e7ed858b721a6f8071876afd4b8e1898
#
_entry.id   e7ed858b721a6f8071876afd4b8e1898
#
_cell.length_a   1.000
_cell.length_b   1.000
_cell.length_c   1.000
_cell.angle_alpha   90.00
_cell.angle_beta   90.00
_cell.angle_gamma   90.00
#
_symmetry.space_group_name_H-M   'P 1'
#
loop_
_entity.id
_entity.type
_entity.pdbx_description
1 polymer ?
#
loop_
_entity_poly.entity_id
_entity_poly.type
_entity_poly.pdbx_seq_one_letter_code
_entity_poly.pdbx_strand_id
1 'polypeptide(L)'
;MRYTLTSLAFLLLWTLCPILCQAQELDAVIEINSQKIEGTNKSVFETLKKSLTEFVNDRRWTEMSYKQKERIKCTFTIIVNKYTESNGLFECECYVQSSRPVFNAAYTTNILQYRDKDFNFRYQEFDQLNYDDEHINNTLTALMAFYCYMIIGLDMDAMSPMGGTELLQKCVKIANDAQSFDVSGWKAFDDAANRFGIANDWALEALAPLRTLQYEYHRKGLDQMAENADEARNTITASILKNLRDAWANKPLGKLPLFWTETKRDEIVGIYKGKGGSEEKQELYKLLNDINASQNNYWKEIKN
;
A
#
# COMPACT_ATOMS: atom_id res chain seq x y z
N MET A 1 28.65 22.05 -49.97
CA MET A 1 29.32 21.66 -48.72
C MET A 1 28.81 22.35 -47.46
N ARG A 2 28.26 23.54 -47.47
CA ARG A 2 27.68 24.24 -46.30
C ARG A 2 26.32 23.68 -45.86
N TYR A 3 25.51 23.20 -46.77
CA TYR A 3 24.14 22.65 -46.46
C TYR A 3 24.16 21.21 -45.87
N THR A 4 25.20 20.45 -46.15
CA THR A 4 25.35 19.08 -45.61
C THR A 4 25.77 19.08 -44.14
N LEU A 5 26.52 20.10 -43.67
CA LEU A 5 26.90 20.23 -42.26
C LEU A 5 25.73 20.67 -41.36
N THR A 6 24.84 21.54 -41.89
CA THR A 6 23.65 21.99 -41.13
C THR A 6 22.61 20.88 -41.01
N SER A 7 22.45 20.01 -42.01
CA SER A 7 21.55 18.85 -41.94
C SER A 7 22.07 17.78 -40.97
N LEU A 8 23.38 17.57 -40.91
CA LEU A 8 24.01 16.63 -39.95
C LEU A 8 23.89 17.12 -38.51
N ALA A 9 24.03 18.42 -38.27
CA ALA A 9 23.86 19.02 -36.94
C ALA A 9 22.40 18.94 -36.47
N PHE A 10 21.41 19.06 -37.34
CA PHE A 10 19.98 18.91 -37.02
C PHE A 10 19.61 17.45 -36.72
N LEU A 11 20.23 16.49 -37.42
CA LEU A 11 20.03 15.06 -37.14
C LEU A 11 20.67 14.65 -35.79
N LEU A 12 21.82 15.21 -35.42
CA LEU A 12 22.47 14.96 -34.15
C LEU A 12 21.70 15.57 -32.95
N LEU A 13 20.99 16.69 -33.14
CA LEU A 13 20.16 17.29 -32.09
C LEU A 13 18.90 16.47 -31.79
N TRP A 14 18.41 15.70 -32.75
CA TRP A 14 17.24 14.83 -32.57
C TRP A 14 17.57 13.53 -31.81
N THR A 15 18.84 13.09 -31.82
CA THR A 15 19.27 11.90 -31.08
C THR A 15 19.61 12.18 -29.62
N LEU A 16 19.69 13.46 -29.20
CA LEU A 16 19.91 13.91 -27.81
C LEU A 16 18.62 14.27 -27.09
N CYS A 17 17.44 13.89 -27.63
CA CYS A 17 16.25 13.91 -26.79
C CYS A 17 16.45 12.82 -25.72
N PRO A 18 16.73 13.14 -24.44
CA PRO A 18 16.74 12.12 -23.42
C PRO A 18 15.32 11.54 -23.48
N ILE A 19 15.21 10.25 -23.72
CA ILE A 19 14.01 9.50 -23.37
C ILE A 19 13.92 9.76 -21.88
N LEU A 20 13.09 10.70 -21.49
CA LEU A 20 12.65 10.89 -20.11
C LEU A 20 11.97 9.58 -19.75
N CYS A 21 12.76 8.61 -19.34
CA CYS A 21 12.29 7.41 -18.69
C CYS A 21 11.59 7.94 -17.44
N GLN A 22 10.28 8.17 -17.54
CA GLN A 22 9.49 8.58 -16.40
C GLN A 22 9.65 7.46 -15.39
N ALA A 23 10.34 7.76 -14.32
CA ALA A 23 10.50 6.84 -13.21
C ALA A 23 9.14 6.73 -12.52
N GLN A 24 8.40 5.70 -12.88
CA GLN A 24 7.11 5.36 -12.30
C GLN A 24 7.38 4.30 -11.24
N GLU A 25 6.94 4.56 -10.03
CA GLU A 25 7.20 3.68 -8.88
C GLU A 25 6.22 2.51 -8.82
N LEU A 26 4.99 2.71 -9.33
CA LEU A 26 3.89 1.76 -9.22
C LEU A 26 3.64 1.01 -10.54
N ASP A 27 3.23 -0.25 -10.40
CA ASP A 27 2.64 -1.09 -11.45
C ASP A 27 1.25 -1.51 -10.93
N ALA A 28 0.30 -0.58 -11.06
CA ALA A 28 -1.02 -0.68 -10.46
C ALA A 28 -2.04 -1.27 -11.42
N VAL A 29 -2.82 -2.22 -10.93
CA VAL A 29 -4.02 -2.74 -11.57
C VAL A 29 -5.24 -2.11 -10.90
N ILE A 30 -6.07 -1.42 -11.68
CA ILE A 30 -7.33 -0.84 -11.22
C ILE A 30 -8.48 -1.73 -11.70
N GLU A 31 -9.30 -2.20 -10.76
CA GLU A 31 -10.51 -2.96 -11.05
C GLU A 31 -11.74 -2.21 -10.50
N ILE A 32 -12.78 -2.07 -11.32
CA ILE A 32 -14.04 -1.46 -10.90
C ILE A 32 -15.14 -2.50 -11.02
N ASN A 33 -15.72 -2.89 -9.89
CA ASN A 33 -16.86 -3.78 -9.83
C ASN A 33 -18.15 -2.95 -9.68
N SER A 34 -18.89 -2.83 -10.77
CA SER A 34 -20.18 -2.13 -10.82
C SER A 34 -21.38 -3.07 -11.00
N GLN A 35 -21.25 -4.35 -10.62
CA GLN A 35 -22.31 -5.36 -10.82
C GLN A 35 -23.60 -5.04 -10.10
N LYS A 36 -23.55 -4.28 -8.99
CA LYS A 36 -24.71 -3.86 -8.22
C LYS A 36 -25.47 -2.69 -8.86
N ILE A 37 -24.90 -2.06 -9.90
CA ILE A 37 -25.48 -0.87 -10.52
C ILE A 37 -26.25 -1.27 -11.77
N GLU A 38 -27.56 -1.05 -11.75
CA GLU A 38 -28.49 -1.33 -12.84
C GLU A 38 -28.92 -0.03 -13.54
N GLY A 39 -29.27 -0.13 -14.81
CA GLY A 39 -29.92 0.98 -15.54
C GLY A 39 -29.04 2.15 -15.92
N THR A 40 -27.73 2.12 -15.64
CA THR A 40 -26.77 3.20 -15.92
C THR A 40 -25.91 2.87 -17.14
N ASN A 41 -25.54 3.90 -17.90
CA ASN A 41 -24.53 3.77 -18.94
C ASN A 41 -23.21 3.35 -18.30
N LYS A 42 -22.69 2.18 -18.70
CA LYS A 42 -21.46 1.63 -18.13
C LYS A 42 -20.19 2.32 -18.60
N SER A 43 -20.26 3.24 -19.59
CA SER A 43 -19.10 3.97 -20.11
C SER A 43 -18.37 4.77 -19.04
N VAL A 44 -19.10 5.32 -18.06
CA VAL A 44 -18.51 6.08 -16.94
C VAL A 44 -17.55 5.23 -16.10
N PHE A 45 -17.86 3.94 -15.89
CA PHE A 45 -16.99 3.04 -15.12
C PHE A 45 -15.72 2.67 -15.90
N GLU A 46 -15.84 2.46 -17.22
CA GLU A 46 -14.68 2.18 -18.09
C GLU A 46 -13.76 3.40 -18.19
N THR A 47 -14.36 4.59 -18.37
CA THR A 47 -13.62 5.85 -18.41
C THR A 47 -12.91 6.12 -17.08
N LEU A 48 -13.60 5.92 -15.96
CA LEU A 48 -13.03 6.04 -14.63
C LEU A 48 -11.85 5.07 -14.44
N LYS A 49 -12.03 3.79 -14.80
CA LYS A 49 -10.96 2.79 -14.72
C LYS A 49 -9.72 3.24 -15.50
N LYS A 50 -9.91 3.70 -16.74
CA LYS A 50 -8.82 4.19 -17.59
C LYS A 50 -8.12 5.39 -16.95
N SER A 51 -8.89 6.41 -16.54
CA SER A 51 -8.34 7.64 -15.93
C SER A 51 -7.57 7.34 -14.65
N LEU A 52 -8.06 6.44 -13.78
CA LEU A 52 -7.35 6.03 -12.57
C LEU A 52 -6.08 5.23 -12.88
N THR A 53 -6.11 4.36 -13.90
CA THR A 53 -4.93 3.59 -14.30
C THR A 53 -3.81 4.53 -14.79
N GLU A 54 -4.15 5.51 -15.62
CA GLU A 54 -3.23 6.53 -16.10
C GLU A 54 -2.75 7.42 -14.94
N PHE A 55 -3.65 7.87 -14.08
CA PHE A 55 -3.31 8.72 -12.93
C PHE A 55 -2.28 8.06 -11.99
N VAL A 56 -2.43 6.78 -11.71
CA VAL A 56 -1.53 6.07 -10.77
C VAL A 56 -0.23 5.69 -11.45
N ASN A 57 -0.27 5.15 -12.67
CA ASN A 57 0.88 4.56 -13.31
C ASN A 57 1.74 5.56 -14.10
N ASP A 58 1.17 6.69 -14.56
CA ASP A 58 1.91 7.65 -15.38
C ASP A 58 2.47 8.82 -14.54
N ARG A 59 2.04 8.93 -13.29
CA ARG A 59 2.54 9.94 -12.37
C ARG A 59 3.82 9.48 -11.68
N ARG A 60 4.77 10.41 -11.52
CA ARG A 60 5.94 10.27 -10.65
C ARG A 60 5.54 10.67 -9.22
N TRP A 61 5.65 9.74 -8.29
CA TRP A 61 5.27 9.93 -6.88
C TRP A 61 6.42 10.37 -5.99
N THR A 62 7.67 10.05 -6.38
CA THR A 62 8.90 10.37 -5.63
C THR A 62 10.00 10.87 -6.56
N GLU A 63 11.11 11.33 -5.99
CA GLU A 63 12.32 11.64 -6.74
C GLU A 63 13.18 10.40 -7.05
N MET A 64 12.77 9.22 -6.59
CA MET A 64 13.50 7.97 -6.83
C MET A 64 13.28 7.47 -8.26
N SER A 65 14.23 6.69 -8.76
CA SER A 65 14.15 6.08 -10.08
C SER A 65 13.99 4.58 -9.97
N TYR A 66 12.87 4.07 -10.46
CA TYR A 66 12.56 2.64 -10.49
C TYR A 66 12.72 2.10 -11.92
N LYS A 67 13.41 0.98 -12.05
CA LYS A 67 13.37 0.23 -13.32
C LYS A 67 12.00 -0.47 -13.43
N GLN A 68 11.58 -0.79 -14.63
CA GLN A 68 10.29 -1.43 -14.88
C GLN A 68 10.07 -2.70 -14.03
N LYS A 69 11.13 -3.47 -13.77
CA LYS A 69 11.06 -4.69 -12.94
C LYS A 69 11.05 -4.42 -11.43
N GLU A 70 11.38 -3.20 -11.03
CA GLU A 70 11.46 -2.76 -9.63
C GLU A 70 10.16 -2.08 -9.19
N ARG A 71 9.23 -1.81 -10.12
CA ARG A 71 7.95 -1.18 -9.80
C ARG A 71 7.15 -2.02 -8.81
N ILE A 72 6.54 -1.33 -7.87
CA ILE A 72 5.74 -1.94 -6.81
C ILE A 72 4.40 -2.40 -7.39
N LYS A 73 4.16 -3.70 -7.36
CA LYS A 73 2.89 -4.27 -7.80
C LYS A 73 1.80 -3.99 -6.78
N CYS A 74 0.73 -3.37 -7.25
CA CYS A 74 -0.42 -3.10 -6.40
C CYS A 74 -1.75 -3.25 -7.17
N THR A 75 -2.82 -3.46 -6.41
CA THR A 75 -4.18 -3.62 -6.96
C THR A 75 -5.14 -2.76 -6.15
N PHE A 76 -6.01 -2.06 -6.86
CA PHE A 76 -7.14 -1.33 -6.29
C PHE A 76 -8.42 -1.96 -6.84
N THR A 77 -9.16 -2.69 -6.01
CA THR A 77 -10.47 -3.25 -6.39
C THR A 77 -11.55 -2.38 -5.77
N ILE A 78 -12.13 -1.52 -6.59
CA ILE A 78 -13.19 -0.57 -6.21
C ILE A 78 -14.55 -1.23 -6.45
N ILE A 79 -15.32 -1.45 -5.38
CA ILE A 79 -16.67 -1.99 -5.45
C ILE A 79 -17.65 -0.84 -5.34
N VAL A 80 -18.40 -0.57 -6.41
CA VAL A 80 -19.40 0.48 -6.44
C VAL A 80 -20.68 -0.07 -5.81
N ASN A 81 -21.01 0.42 -4.62
CA ASN A 81 -22.22 0.06 -3.90
C ASN A 81 -23.44 0.87 -4.38
N LYS A 82 -23.21 2.15 -4.72
CA LYS A 82 -24.21 3.04 -5.28
C LYS A 82 -23.57 4.10 -6.17
N TYR A 83 -24.25 4.46 -7.25
CA TYR A 83 -23.88 5.54 -8.13
C TYR A 83 -25.07 6.47 -8.37
N THR A 84 -24.89 7.77 -8.17
CA THR A 84 -25.90 8.79 -8.40
C THR A 84 -25.47 9.63 -9.60
N GLU A 85 -26.04 9.31 -10.76
CA GLU A 85 -25.66 9.91 -12.05
C GLU A 85 -25.84 11.42 -12.07
N SER A 86 -26.91 11.95 -11.46
CA SER A 86 -27.24 13.38 -11.48
C SER A 86 -26.15 14.31 -10.90
N ASN A 87 -25.31 13.79 -10.00
CA ASN A 87 -24.25 14.55 -9.34
C ASN A 87 -22.88 13.85 -9.36
N GLY A 88 -22.78 12.74 -10.09
CA GLY A 88 -21.55 11.95 -10.21
C GLY A 88 -21.03 11.36 -8.90
N LEU A 89 -21.89 11.14 -7.90
CA LEU A 89 -21.48 10.59 -6.61
C LEU A 89 -21.36 9.06 -6.67
N PHE A 90 -20.18 8.56 -6.32
CA PHE A 90 -19.86 7.15 -6.12
C PHE A 90 -19.77 6.86 -4.63
N GLU A 91 -20.60 5.92 -4.15
CA GLU A 91 -20.50 5.34 -2.81
C GLU A 91 -19.87 3.96 -2.95
N CYS A 92 -18.60 3.83 -2.51
CA CYS A 92 -17.77 2.67 -2.78
C CYS A 92 -17.07 2.14 -1.52
N GLU A 93 -16.58 0.93 -1.64
CA GLU A 93 -15.49 0.41 -0.84
C GLU A 93 -14.32 0.03 -1.76
N CYS A 94 -13.12 0.06 -1.24
CA CYS A 94 -11.92 -0.28 -2.00
C CYS A 94 -11.05 -1.29 -1.24
N TYR A 95 -10.63 -2.36 -1.92
CA TYR A 95 -9.57 -3.23 -1.44
C TYR A 95 -8.26 -2.78 -2.08
N VAL A 96 -7.32 -2.38 -1.23
CA VAL A 96 -5.98 -1.94 -1.62
C VAL A 96 -5.00 -3.00 -1.20
N GLN A 97 -4.23 -3.50 -2.16
CA GLN A 97 -3.21 -4.52 -1.92
C GLN A 97 -1.91 -4.14 -2.60
N SER A 98 -0.79 -4.33 -1.92
CA SER A 98 0.54 -4.26 -2.54
C SER A 98 1.39 -5.44 -2.13
N SER A 99 2.30 -5.85 -3.03
CA SER A 99 3.20 -6.98 -2.80
C SER A 99 4.57 -6.71 -3.42
N ARG A 100 5.58 -7.37 -2.87
CA ARG A 100 6.93 -7.37 -3.42
C ARG A 100 7.47 -8.79 -3.60
N PRO A 101 8.38 -9.03 -4.56
CA PRO A 101 9.08 -10.30 -4.64
C PRO A 101 10.01 -10.46 -3.43
N VAL A 102 10.12 -11.68 -2.92
CA VAL A 102 11.12 -12.05 -1.91
C VAL A 102 12.42 -12.37 -2.62
N PHE A 103 13.55 -11.86 -2.10
CA PHE A 103 14.84 -12.01 -2.73
C PHE A 103 15.20 -13.50 -2.90
N ASN A 104 15.68 -13.86 -4.10
CA ASN A 104 16.09 -15.20 -4.48
C ASN A 104 15.04 -16.30 -4.20
N ALA A 105 13.75 -15.95 -4.25
CA ALA A 105 12.62 -16.85 -4.05
C ALA A 105 11.61 -16.74 -5.20
N ALA A 106 10.76 -17.76 -5.35
CA ALA A 106 9.75 -17.80 -6.41
C ALA A 106 8.39 -17.24 -5.98
N TYR A 107 8.27 -16.63 -4.80
CA TYR A 107 7.01 -16.09 -4.27
C TYR A 107 7.10 -14.58 -3.96
N THR A 108 5.94 -13.98 -3.81
CA THR A 108 5.78 -12.58 -3.39
C THR A 108 5.21 -12.51 -1.97
N THR A 109 5.58 -11.46 -1.23
CA THR A 109 5.03 -11.18 0.09
C THR A 109 4.15 -9.94 0.04
N ASN A 110 3.03 -9.95 0.77
CA ASN A 110 2.14 -8.80 0.87
C ASN A 110 2.75 -7.76 1.82
N ILE A 111 2.81 -6.51 1.37
CA ILE A 111 3.25 -5.36 2.17
C ILE A 111 2.05 -4.66 2.80
N LEU A 112 1.00 -4.44 2.01
CA LEU A 112 -0.25 -3.83 2.44
C LEU A 112 -1.42 -4.68 1.96
N GLN A 113 -2.38 -4.90 2.85
CA GLN A 113 -3.69 -5.44 2.51
C GLN A 113 -4.73 -4.73 3.38
N TYR A 114 -5.53 -3.89 2.76
CA TYR A 114 -6.44 -3.01 3.49
C TYR A 114 -7.77 -2.87 2.76
N ARG A 115 -8.87 -2.87 3.52
CA ARG A 115 -10.22 -2.60 3.04
C ARG A 115 -10.68 -1.24 3.54
N ASP A 116 -10.78 -0.29 2.63
CA ASP A 116 -11.41 1.01 2.87
C ASP A 116 -12.91 0.91 2.60
N LYS A 117 -13.73 1.07 3.65
CA LYS A 117 -15.20 0.98 3.56
C LYS A 117 -15.85 2.29 3.14
N ASP A 118 -15.11 3.37 3.17
CA ASP A 118 -15.55 4.74 2.94
C ASP A 118 -14.89 5.37 1.72
N PHE A 119 -14.71 4.60 0.65
CA PHE A 119 -14.06 5.05 -0.58
C PHE A 119 -15.04 5.83 -1.47
N ASN A 120 -15.60 6.92 -0.92
CA ASN A 120 -16.63 7.72 -1.57
C ASN A 120 -16.02 8.93 -2.26
N PHE A 121 -16.47 9.22 -3.50
CA PHE A 121 -15.94 10.31 -4.31
C PHE A 121 -16.96 10.80 -5.33
N ARG A 122 -16.65 11.94 -5.97
CA ARG A 122 -17.37 12.44 -7.15
C ARG A 122 -16.48 12.28 -8.39
N TYR A 123 -17.09 11.84 -9.46
CA TYR A 123 -16.47 11.75 -10.78
C TYR A 123 -17.53 11.86 -11.86
N GLN A 124 -17.25 12.64 -12.89
CA GLN A 124 -18.02 12.68 -14.12
C GLN A 124 -17.17 12.19 -15.27
N GLU A 125 -17.81 11.66 -16.29
CA GLU A 125 -17.12 11.12 -17.46
C GLU A 125 -16.23 12.21 -18.10
N PHE A 126 -14.95 11.86 -18.33
CA PHE A 126 -13.89 12.73 -18.84
C PHE A 126 -13.35 13.80 -17.87
N ASP A 127 -13.70 13.75 -16.57
CA ASP A 127 -13.02 14.59 -15.58
C ASP A 127 -11.50 14.36 -15.62
N GLN A 128 -10.73 15.45 -15.61
CA GLN A 128 -9.28 15.37 -15.52
C GLN A 128 -8.85 15.19 -14.05
N LEU A 129 -8.06 14.16 -13.81
CA LEU A 129 -7.55 13.84 -12.47
C LEU A 129 -6.24 14.61 -12.22
N ASN A 130 -6.35 15.85 -11.76
CA ASN A 130 -5.21 16.66 -11.34
C ASN A 130 -5.01 16.56 -9.84
N TYR A 131 -3.77 16.37 -9.41
CA TYR A 131 -3.40 16.31 -8.00
C TYR A 131 -2.19 17.20 -7.73
N ASP A 132 -2.29 18.00 -6.70
CA ASP A 132 -1.24 18.86 -6.16
C ASP A 132 -1.09 18.59 -4.67
N ASP A 133 0.13 18.31 -4.21
CA ASP A 133 0.44 18.02 -2.81
C ASP A 133 0.13 19.23 -1.88
N GLU A 134 0.14 20.45 -2.42
CA GLU A 134 -0.09 21.67 -1.63
C GLU A 134 -1.56 22.10 -1.62
N HIS A 135 -2.34 21.70 -2.65
CA HIS A 135 -3.73 22.14 -2.82
C HIS A 135 -4.65 20.96 -3.16
N ILE A 136 -5.09 20.25 -2.14
CA ILE A 136 -5.99 19.10 -2.30
C ILE A 136 -7.43 19.61 -2.46
N ASN A 137 -7.97 19.49 -3.66
CA ASN A 137 -9.29 20.02 -4.02
C ASN A 137 -10.26 18.96 -4.58
N ASN A 138 -9.80 17.73 -4.79
CA ASN A 138 -10.60 16.66 -5.36
C ASN A 138 -10.46 15.39 -4.49
N THR A 139 -11.61 14.85 -4.07
CA THR A 139 -11.67 13.68 -3.19
C THR A 139 -11.08 12.43 -3.84
N LEU A 140 -11.36 12.19 -5.13
CA LEU A 140 -10.89 11.00 -5.83
C LEU A 140 -9.35 10.99 -5.94
N THR A 141 -8.77 12.13 -6.34
CA THR A 141 -7.30 12.23 -6.45
C THR A 141 -6.63 12.19 -5.08
N ALA A 142 -7.27 12.72 -4.03
CA ALA A 142 -6.80 12.59 -2.65
C ALA A 142 -6.79 11.13 -2.17
N LEU A 143 -7.86 10.37 -2.46
CA LEU A 143 -7.96 8.94 -2.14
C LEU A 143 -6.83 8.14 -2.81
N MET A 144 -6.64 8.34 -4.10
CA MET A 144 -5.61 7.63 -4.86
C MET A 144 -4.20 8.01 -4.40
N ALA A 145 -3.91 9.31 -4.23
CA ALA A 145 -2.62 9.79 -3.76
C ALA A 145 -2.28 9.26 -2.36
N PHE A 146 -3.25 9.25 -1.44
CA PHE A 146 -3.11 8.70 -0.10
C PHE A 146 -2.60 7.26 -0.14
N TYR A 147 -3.24 6.39 -0.92
CA TYR A 147 -2.83 5.00 -1.01
C TYR A 147 -1.55 4.80 -1.81
N CYS A 148 -1.28 5.59 -2.84
CA CYS A 148 -0.02 5.55 -3.57
C CYS A 148 1.16 5.87 -2.65
N TYR A 149 1.08 6.94 -1.87
CA TYR A 149 2.12 7.28 -0.89
C TYR A 149 2.25 6.23 0.21
N MET A 150 1.14 5.68 0.70
CA MET A 150 1.16 4.62 1.70
C MET A 150 1.84 3.35 1.17
N ILE A 151 1.50 2.90 -0.03
CA ILE A 151 2.10 1.72 -0.67
C ILE A 151 3.61 1.90 -0.82
N ILE A 152 4.04 3.02 -1.40
CA ILE A 152 5.46 3.29 -1.62
C ILE A 152 6.19 3.45 -0.28
N GLY A 153 5.60 4.16 0.69
CA GLY A 153 6.19 4.36 2.01
C GLY A 153 6.40 3.05 2.77
N LEU A 154 5.42 2.16 2.75
CA LEU A 154 5.54 0.85 3.41
C LEU A 154 6.50 -0.09 2.68
N ASP A 155 6.60 -0.02 1.35
CA ASP A 155 7.61 -0.75 0.59
C ASP A 155 9.02 -0.27 0.94
N MET A 156 9.22 1.05 1.06
CA MET A 156 10.49 1.63 1.51
C MET A 156 10.84 1.22 2.95
N ASP A 157 9.85 1.13 3.86
CA ASP A 157 10.06 0.61 5.21
C ASP A 157 10.46 -0.87 5.21
N ALA A 158 9.99 -1.66 4.24
CA ALA A 158 10.41 -3.05 4.09
C ALA A 158 11.85 -3.20 3.56
N MET A 159 12.43 -2.15 2.96
CA MET A 159 13.76 -2.16 2.36
C MET A 159 14.83 -1.50 3.24
N SER A 160 14.45 -0.49 4.04
CA SER A 160 15.38 0.24 4.91
C SER A 160 14.67 0.72 6.20
N PRO A 161 15.38 0.81 7.34
CA PRO A 161 14.78 1.27 8.58
C PRO A 161 14.16 2.66 8.42
N MET A 162 12.85 2.79 8.69
CA MET A 162 12.11 4.05 8.62
C MET A 162 12.19 4.75 7.25
N GLY A 163 12.43 3.99 6.17
CA GLY A 163 12.67 4.52 4.83
C GLY A 163 11.49 5.27 4.23
N GLY A 164 10.27 4.92 4.59
CA GLY A 164 9.02 5.53 4.11
C GLY A 164 8.56 6.76 4.88
N THR A 165 9.36 7.32 5.80
CA THR A 165 8.91 8.39 6.71
C THR A 165 8.31 9.59 5.98
N GLU A 166 8.95 10.10 4.94
CA GLU A 166 8.44 11.27 4.20
C GLU A 166 7.08 10.99 3.54
N LEU A 167 6.90 9.81 2.98
CA LEU A 167 5.67 9.45 2.29
C LEU A 167 4.51 9.18 3.26
N LEU A 168 4.81 8.58 4.41
CA LEU A 168 3.82 8.40 5.48
C LEU A 168 3.41 9.75 6.09
N GLN A 169 4.31 10.74 6.16
CA GLN A 169 3.97 12.11 6.53
C GLN A 169 3.09 12.80 5.46
N LYS A 170 3.30 12.53 4.17
CA LYS A 170 2.37 12.97 3.13
C LYS A 170 0.98 12.38 3.30
N CYS A 171 0.86 11.10 3.71
CA CYS A 171 -0.44 10.50 4.05
C CYS A 171 -1.13 11.25 5.20
N VAL A 172 -0.39 11.65 6.24
CA VAL A 172 -0.93 12.46 7.35
C VAL A 172 -1.40 13.83 6.85
N LYS A 173 -0.60 14.51 5.99
CA LYS A 173 -0.98 15.79 5.39
C LYS A 173 -2.28 15.66 4.60
N ILE A 174 -2.37 14.67 3.71
CA ILE A 174 -3.57 14.42 2.92
C ILE A 174 -4.78 14.18 3.82
N ALA A 175 -4.63 13.33 4.85
CA ALA A 175 -5.72 13.02 5.77
C ALA A 175 -6.19 14.25 6.55
N ASN A 176 -5.29 15.18 6.91
CA ASN A 176 -5.64 16.43 7.56
C ASN A 176 -6.36 17.39 6.60
N ASP A 177 -5.85 17.59 5.40
CA ASP A 177 -6.41 18.52 4.41
C ASP A 177 -7.78 18.03 3.93
N ALA A 178 -7.93 16.71 3.76
CA ALA A 178 -9.17 16.08 3.31
C ALA A 178 -10.31 16.06 4.34
N GLN A 179 -10.08 16.45 5.60
CA GLN A 179 -11.16 16.58 6.60
C GLN A 179 -12.23 17.61 6.20
N SER A 180 -11.86 18.56 5.34
CA SER A 180 -12.79 19.57 4.79
C SER A 180 -13.78 18.99 3.76
N PHE A 181 -13.52 17.81 3.22
CA PHE A 181 -14.40 17.17 2.27
C PHE A 181 -15.69 16.67 2.94
N ASP A 182 -16.81 16.83 2.24
CA ASP A 182 -18.11 16.31 2.68
C ASP A 182 -18.27 14.83 2.30
N VAL A 183 -17.30 14.00 2.75
CA VAL A 183 -17.32 12.54 2.59
C VAL A 183 -16.71 11.86 3.81
N SER A 184 -17.14 10.65 4.11
CA SER A 184 -16.66 9.85 5.24
C SER A 184 -15.23 9.34 5.06
N GLY A 185 -14.65 8.87 6.16
CA GLY A 185 -13.36 8.19 6.19
C GLY A 185 -12.13 9.10 6.37
N TRP A 186 -12.30 10.42 6.48
CA TRP A 186 -11.22 11.38 6.71
C TRP A 186 -11.26 12.04 8.09
N LYS A 187 -12.38 11.96 8.81
CA LYS A 187 -12.56 12.69 10.07
C LYS A 187 -11.92 11.96 11.25
N ALA A 188 -11.27 12.72 12.12
CA ALA A 188 -10.41 12.23 13.21
C ALA A 188 -11.11 11.29 14.20
N PHE A 189 -12.42 11.40 14.40
CA PHE A 189 -13.14 10.71 15.47
C PHE A 189 -14.24 9.76 14.98
N ASP A 190 -14.39 9.59 13.68
CA ASP A 190 -15.44 8.74 13.12
C ASP A 190 -15.13 7.24 13.33
N ASP A 191 -13.92 6.80 12.99
CA ASP A 191 -13.43 5.43 13.17
C ASP A 191 -11.90 5.43 13.27
N ALA A 192 -11.36 4.70 14.24
CA ALA A 192 -9.90 4.52 14.39
C ALA A 192 -9.27 3.73 13.22
N ALA A 193 -10.06 3.03 12.45
CA ALA A 193 -9.63 2.27 11.28
C ALA A 193 -9.82 3.06 9.96
N ASN A 194 -10.22 4.32 10.00
CA ASN A 194 -10.32 5.16 8.81
C ASN A 194 -8.94 5.69 8.35
N ARG A 195 -8.89 6.37 7.21
CA ARG A 195 -7.65 6.91 6.63
C ARG A 195 -6.90 7.85 7.58
N PHE A 196 -7.63 8.73 8.31
CA PHE A 196 -7.02 9.61 9.29
C PHE A 196 -6.34 8.82 10.42
N GLY A 197 -7.06 7.85 11.01
CA GLY A 197 -6.52 7.03 12.10
C GLY A 197 -5.29 6.23 11.66
N ILE A 198 -5.35 5.59 10.49
CA ILE A 198 -4.26 4.76 9.96
C ILE A 198 -3.03 5.61 9.61
N ALA A 199 -3.20 6.76 8.95
CA ALA A 199 -2.07 7.64 8.61
C ALA A 199 -1.34 8.12 9.85
N ASN A 200 -2.09 8.60 10.85
CA ASN A 200 -1.53 9.05 12.12
C ASN A 200 -0.86 7.93 12.90
N ASP A 201 -1.42 6.72 12.86
CA ASP A 201 -0.84 5.55 13.53
C ASP A 201 0.51 5.15 12.91
N TRP A 202 0.63 5.15 11.57
CA TRP A 202 1.91 4.90 10.89
C TRP A 202 2.98 5.98 11.17
N ALA A 203 2.57 7.20 11.45
CA ALA A 203 3.47 8.31 11.79
C ALA A 203 3.74 8.42 13.31
N LEU A 204 3.01 7.68 14.15
CA LEU A 204 3.11 7.76 15.61
C LEU A 204 4.38 7.06 16.11
N GLU A 205 5.21 7.76 16.89
CA GLU A 205 6.44 7.22 17.48
C GLU A 205 6.19 5.97 18.35
N ALA A 206 5.09 5.93 19.11
CA ALA A 206 4.69 4.77 19.89
C ALA A 206 4.51 3.49 19.05
N LEU A 207 4.19 3.64 17.76
CA LEU A 207 4.04 2.53 16.81
C LEU A 207 5.25 2.37 15.87
N ALA A 208 6.34 3.12 16.06
CA ALA A 208 7.59 2.94 15.32
C ALA A 208 8.14 1.48 15.34
N PRO A 209 7.92 0.68 16.41
CA PRO A 209 8.27 -0.74 16.37
C PRO A 209 7.63 -1.51 15.20
N LEU A 210 6.42 -1.18 14.74
CA LEU A 210 5.83 -1.82 13.55
C LEU A 210 6.60 -1.51 12.26
N ARG A 211 7.14 -0.32 12.13
CA ARG A 211 7.97 0.06 10.98
C ARG A 211 9.33 -0.64 11.04
N THR A 212 9.88 -0.80 12.24
CA THR A 212 11.08 -1.65 12.46
C THR A 212 10.78 -3.10 12.09
N LEU A 213 9.61 -3.61 12.49
CA LEU A 213 9.17 -4.96 12.11
C LEU A 213 9.07 -5.13 10.59
N GLN A 214 8.57 -4.13 9.84
CA GLN A 214 8.53 -4.19 8.37
C GLN A 214 9.93 -4.46 7.79
N TYR A 215 10.94 -3.72 8.22
CA TYR A 215 12.31 -3.91 7.76
C TYR A 215 12.90 -5.26 8.17
N GLU A 216 12.81 -5.60 9.45
CA GLU A 216 13.43 -6.82 9.98
C GLU A 216 12.78 -8.07 9.43
N TYR A 217 11.44 -8.10 9.36
CA TYR A 217 10.68 -9.22 8.83
C TYR A 217 11.00 -9.48 7.36
N HIS A 218 11.01 -8.42 6.53
CA HIS A 218 11.21 -8.58 5.10
C HIS A 218 12.69 -8.69 4.73
N ARG A 219 13.49 -7.67 5.06
CA ARG A 219 14.85 -7.58 4.57
C ARG A 219 15.83 -8.47 5.30
N LYS A 220 15.70 -8.56 6.64
CA LYS A 220 16.58 -9.41 7.46
C LYS A 220 16.03 -10.83 7.66
N GLY A 221 14.74 -11.03 7.45
CA GLY A 221 14.07 -12.31 7.56
C GLY A 221 13.82 -12.95 6.20
N LEU A 222 12.70 -12.62 5.55
CA LEU A 222 12.26 -13.29 4.32
C LEU A 222 13.31 -13.30 3.21
N ASP A 223 14.01 -12.20 2.98
CA ASP A 223 15.04 -12.10 1.94
C ASP A 223 16.29 -12.94 2.25
N GLN A 224 16.44 -13.48 3.45
CA GLN A 224 17.52 -14.39 3.86
C GLN A 224 17.10 -15.87 3.86
N MET A 225 15.82 -16.16 3.69
CA MET A 225 15.27 -17.53 3.73
C MET A 225 15.92 -18.47 2.72
N ALA A 226 16.27 -17.97 1.54
CA ALA A 226 16.89 -18.77 0.49
C ALA A 226 18.34 -19.17 0.81
N GLU A 227 19.03 -18.39 1.65
CA GLU A 227 20.40 -18.64 2.09
C GLU A 227 20.44 -19.54 3.34
N ASN A 228 19.69 -19.17 4.37
CA ASN A 228 19.59 -19.93 5.63
C ASN A 228 18.18 -19.79 6.22
N ALA A 229 17.33 -20.78 5.94
CA ALA A 229 15.92 -20.74 6.35
C ALA A 229 15.72 -20.78 7.86
N ASP A 230 16.58 -21.46 8.62
CA ASP A 230 16.43 -21.57 10.07
C ASP A 230 16.87 -20.28 10.77
N GLU A 231 17.98 -19.67 10.36
CA GLU A 231 18.44 -18.40 10.90
C GLU A 231 17.47 -17.25 10.53
N ALA A 232 16.98 -17.24 9.30
CA ALA A 232 15.98 -16.27 8.85
C ALA A 232 14.68 -16.41 9.66
N ARG A 233 14.23 -17.63 9.94
CA ARG A 233 13.04 -17.89 10.80
C ARG A 233 13.27 -17.38 12.21
N ASN A 234 14.44 -17.63 12.80
CA ASN A 234 14.78 -17.12 14.14
C ASN A 234 14.75 -15.58 14.17
N THR A 235 15.27 -14.93 13.12
CA THR A 235 15.23 -13.47 12.97
C THR A 235 13.79 -12.96 12.89
N ILE A 236 12.94 -13.61 12.09
CA ILE A 236 11.51 -13.29 11.97
C ILE A 236 10.81 -13.44 13.31
N THR A 237 11.05 -14.55 14.02
CA THR A 237 10.46 -14.80 15.33
C THR A 237 10.86 -13.72 16.33
N ALA A 238 12.15 -13.45 16.46
CA ALA A 238 12.66 -12.43 17.39
C ALA A 238 12.05 -11.05 17.09
N SER A 239 11.94 -10.70 15.82
CA SER A 239 11.35 -9.43 15.39
C SER A 239 9.85 -9.33 15.69
N ILE A 240 9.07 -10.39 15.43
CA ILE A 240 7.64 -10.44 15.78
C ILE A 240 7.46 -10.35 17.30
N LEU A 241 8.16 -11.20 18.06
CA LEU A 241 8.04 -11.26 19.52
C LEU A 241 8.46 -9.96 20.20
N LYS A 242 9.36 -9.19 19.62
CA LYS A 242 9.77 -7.90 20.13
C LYS A 242 8.89 -6.78 19.59
N ASN A 243 8.99 -6.51 18.31
CA ASN A 243 8.47 -5.27 17.72
C ASN A 243 6.94 -5.25 17.62
N LEU A 244 6.31 -6.38 17.29
CA LEU A 244 4.84 -6.45 17.26
C LEU A 244 4.26 -6.39 18.69
N ARG A 245 4.93 -7.04 19.66
CA ARG A 245 4.54 -6.97 21.08
C ARG A 245 4.65 -5.54 21.62
N ASP A 246 5.78 -4.86 21.33
CA ASP A 246 6.01 -3.48 21.79
C ASP A 246 4.97 -2.53 21.18
N ALA A 247 4.72 -2.62 19.88
CA ALA A 247 3.70 -1.81 19.22
C ALA A 247 2.29 -2.03 19.81
N TRP A 248 1.93 -3.28 20.07
CA TRP A 248 0.65 -3.62 20.67
C TRP A 248 0.55 -3.14 22.12
N ALA A 249 1.60 -3.27 22.91
CA ALA A 249 1.66 -2.79 24.29
C ALA A 249 1.61 -1.26 24.38
N ASN A 250 2.28 -0.55 23.45
CA ASN A 250 2.29 0.90 23.38
C ASN A 250 0.92 1.50 22.99
N LYS A 251 0.12 0.77 22.18
CA LYS A 251 -1.23 1.19 21.77
C LYS A 251 -2.17 -0.02 21.67
N PRO A 252 -2.68 -0.53 22.82
CA PRO A 252 -3.47 -1.78 22.86
C PRO A 252 -4.75 -1.77 22.00
N LEU A 253 -5.35 -0.61 21.77
CA LEU A 253 -6.54 -0.44 20.91
C LEU A 253 -6.19 0.02 19.49
N GLY A 254 -4.90 0.11 19.15
CA GLY A 254 -4.41 0.44 17.82
C GLY A 254 -4.81 -0.60 16.78
N LYS A 255 -5.15 -0.15 15.59
CA LYS A 255 -5.58 -1.04 14.51
C LYS A 255 -4.42 -1.62 13.70
N LEU A 256 -3.25 -0.95 13.69
CA LEU A 256 -2.13 -1.39 12.87
C LEU A 256 -1.56 -2.77 13.25
N PRO A 257 -1.37 -3.12 14.55
CA PRO A 257 -0.93 -4.48 14.91
C PRO A 257 -1.91 -5.55 14.40
N LEU A 258 -3.23 -5.29 14.49
CA LEU A 258 -4.27 -6.17 13.97
C LEU A 258 -4.15 -6.33 12.46
N PHE A 259 -4.09 -5.23 11.70
CA PHE A 259 -3.97 -5.24 10.25
C PHE A 259 -2.68 -5.92 9.78
N TRP A 260 -1.58 -5.72 10.50
CA TRP A 260 -0.34 -6.40 10.20
C TRP A 260 -0.49 -7.93 10.31
N THR A 261 -1.12 -8.41 11.39
CA THR A 261 -1.36 -9.86 11.58
C THR A 261 -2.28 -10.43 10.50
N GLU A 262 -3.29 -9.68 10.05
CA GLU A 262 -4.18 -10.08 8.95
C GLU A 262 -3.43 -10.17 7.62
N THR A 263 -2.60 -9.17 7.32
CA THR A 263 -1.79 -9.12 6.10
C THR A 263 -0.79 -10.29 6.05
N LYS A 264 -0.20 -10.68 7.19
CA LYS A 264 0.86 -11.68 7.28
C LYS A 264 0.38 -13.07 7.69
N ARG A 265 -0.90 -13.26 7.93
CA ARG A 265 -1.50 -14.49 8.48
C ARG A 265 -1.02 -15.76 7.78
N ASP A 266 -1.28 -15.85 6.49
CA ASP A 266 -1.02 -17.07 5.71
C ASP A 266 0.49 -17.30 5.52
N GLU A 267 1.26 -16.23 5.41
CA GLU A 267 2.71 -16.27 5.31
C GLU A 267 3.34 -16.77 6.62
N ILE A 268 2.90 -16.25 7.76
CA ILE A 268 3.36 -16.72 9.09
C ILE A 268 3.05 -18.22 9.27
N VAL A 269 1.83 -18.64 8.96
CA VAL A 269 1.47 -20.05 9.02
C VAL A 269 2.41 -20.89 8.14
N GLY A 270 2.68 -20.46 6.91
CA GLY A 270 3.59 -21.15 6.00
C GLY A 270 5.04 -21.24 6.48
N ILE A 271 5.52 -20.23 7.22
CA ILE A 271 6.87 -20.21 7.79
C ILE A 271 7.04 -21.23 8.93
N TYR A 272 6.02 -21.40 9.76
CA TYR A 272 6.14 -22.15 11.02
C TYR A 272 5.47 -23.54 11.02
N LYS A 273 4.52 -23.81 10.15
CA LYS A 273 3.85 -25.11 10.06
C LYS A 273 4.85 -26.24 9.81
N GLY A 274 4.97 -27.16 10.76
CA GLY A 274 5.94 -28.27 10.72
C GLY A 274 7.41 -27.87 10.91
N LYS A 275 7.72 -26.62 11.33
CA LYS A 275 9.08 -26.08 11.43
C LYS A 275 9.22 -25.20 12.67
N GLY A 276 10.47 -24.99 13.13
CA GLY A 276 10.78 -24.18 14.31
C GLY A 276 10.63 -24.93 15.64
N GLY A 277 11.13 -24.32 16.73
CA GLY A 277 11.09 -24.86 18.08
C GLY A 277 9.70 -24.82 18.71
N SER A 278 9.37 -25.80 19.56
CA SER A 278 8.05 -25.88 20.21
C SER A 278 7.76 -24.68 21.11
N GLU A 279 8.75 -24.22 21.87
CA GLU A 279 8.61 -23.08 22.80
C GLU A 279 8.37 -21.78 22.03
N GLU A 280 9.17 -21.54 20.99
CA GLU A 280 9.07 -20.40 20.09
C GLU A 280 7.68 -20.31 19.42
N LYS A 281 7.19 -21.44 18.88
CA LYS A 281 5.86 -21.54 18.28
C LYS A 281 4.74 -21.26 19.27
N GLN A 282 4.91 -21.66 20.53
CA GLN A 282 3.94 -21.41 21.58
C GLN A 282 3.89 -19.93 21.97
N GLU A 283 5.04 -19.24 22.04
CA GLU A 283 5.08 -17.79 22.30
C GLU A 283 4.48 -16.98 21.15
N LEU A 284 4.82 -17.32 19.91
CA LEU A 284 4.22 -16.71 18.72
C LEU A 284 2.70 -16.88 18.70
N TYR A 285 2.22 -18.11 18.90
CA TYR A 285 0.80 -18.40 18.97
C TYR A 285 0.10 -17.51 20.01
N LYS A 286 0.68 -17.41 21.22
CA LYS A 286 0.11 -16.62 22.30
C LYS A 286 -0.01 -15.15 21.89
N LEU A 287 1.09 -14.54 21.41
CA LEU A 287 1.10 -13.15 21.00
C LEU A 287 0.10 -12.87 19.86
N LEU A 288 0.12 -13.70 18.82
CA LEU A 288 -0.77 -13.51 17.66
C LEU A 288 -2.24 -13.70 18.02
N ASN A 289 -2.54 -14.64 18.93
CA ASN A 289 -3.90 -14.85 19.41
C ASN A 289 -4.37 -13.72 20.34
N ASP A 290 -3.47 -13.16 21.16
CA ASP A 290 -3.79 -12.03 22.04
C ASP A 290 -4.11 -10.76 21.21
N ILE A 291 -3.39 -10.54 20.10
CA ILE A 291 -3.64 -9.42 19.19
C ILE A 291 -4.88 -9.65 18.32
N ASN A 292 -5.03 -10.86 17.77
CA ASN A 292 -6.08 -11.17 16.78
C ASN A 292 -6.69 -12.56 17.03
N ALA A 293 -7.50 -12.65 18.07
CA ALA A 293 -8.23 -13.88 18.43
C ALA A 293 -9.20 -14.37 17.33
N SER A 294 -9.67 -13.47 16.45
CA SER A 294 -10.56 -13.84 15.34
C SER A 294 -9.91 -14.81 14.36
N GLN A 295 -8.58 -14.80 14.28
CA GLN A 295 -7.77 -15.65 13.41
C GLN A 295 -7.23 -16.90 14.14
N ASN A 296 -7.73 -17.26 15.32
CA ASN A 296 -7.23 -18.35 16.15
C ASN A 296 -7.08 -19.69 15.39
N ASN A 297 -7.96 -19.97 14.45
CA ASN A 297 -7.88 -21.22 13.67
C ASN A 297 -6.59 -21.30 12.84
N TYR A 298 -6.13 -20.18 12.31
CA TYR A 298 -4.85 -20.08 11.60
C TYR A 298 -3.67 -20.14 12.58
N TRP A 299 -3.76 -19.44 13.71
CA TRP A 299 -2.68 -19.44 14.69
C TRP A 299 -2.42 -20.81 15.29
N LYS A 300 -3.45 -21.66 15.44
CA LYS A 300 -3.29 -23.05 15.87
C LYS A 300 -2.41 -23.89 14.95
N GLU A 301 -2.41 -23.59 13.64
CA GLU A 301 -1.60 -24.32 12.67
C GLU A 301 -0.10 -24.08 12.84
N ILE A 302 0.30 -22.97 13.46
CA ILE A 302 1.71 -22.67 13.79
C ILE A 302 2.28 -23.73 14.77
N LYS A 303 1.45 -24.26 15.67
CA LYS A 303 1.89 -25.24 16.68
C LYS A 303 2.10 -26.65 16.13
N ASN A 304 1.53 -26.95 15.00
CA ASN A 304 1.57 -28.28 14.37
C ASN A 304 2.91 -28.55 13.66
#